data_f0add64afdab90563c0501946c55b703
#
_entry.id   f0add64afdab90563c0501946c55b703
#
_cell.length_a   1.000
_cell.length_b   1.000
_cell.length_c   1.000
_cell.angle_alpha   90.00
_cell.angle_beta   90.00
_cell.angle_gamma   90.00
#
_symmetry.space_group_name_H-M   'P 1'
#
loop_
_entity.id
_entity.type
_entity.pdbx_description
1 polymer ?
#
loop_
_entity_poly.entity_id
_entity_poly.type
_entity_poly.pdbx_seq_one_letter_code
_entity_poly.pdbx_strand_id
1 'polypeptide(L)'
;MECDAKTFFGVINAFRSLNLFSLLPLSRQEYMVMFVIAGQRKTNPEGSTVSMVTQKMHVPQPAVSRTLRGLENDGYICREVCRTDRRNTYVTLTAAGEAEVQWANQLLEDFHRGIQKRFTQEEADQLMELLQRLYAAASEELEEMKGERATNG
;
A
#
# COMPACT_ATOMS: atom_id res chain seq x y z
N MET A 1 6.46 -32.28 1.40
CA MET A 1 6.10 -31.52 0.18
C MET A 1 7.37 -30.81 -0.26
N GLU A 2 7.88 -31.17 -1.42
CA GLU A 2 9.12 -30.59 -1.95
C GLU A 2 8.80 -29.15 -2.36
N CYS A 3 9.55 -28.17 -1.82
CA CYS A 3 9.36 -26.75 -2.13
C CYS A 3 10.13 -26.43 -3.43
N ASP A 4 9.60 -26.88 -4.55
CA ASP A 4 10.12 -26.50 -5.87
C ASP A 4 9.65 -25.10 -6.28
N ALA A 5 10.32 -24.51 -7.28
CA ALA A 5 9.98 -23.17 -7.77
C ALA A 5 8.52 -23.06 -8.24
N LYS A 6 7.95 -24.11 -8.85
CA LYS A 6 6.58 -24.14 -9.34
C LYS A 6 5.57 -24.04 -8.19
N THR A 7 5.78 -24.83 -7.12
CA THR A 7 4.95 -24.82 -5.92
C THR A 7 5.06 -23.48 -5.20
N PHE A 8 6.27 -22.94 -5.06
CA PHE A 8 6.52 -21.64 -4.45
C PHE A 8 5.77 -20.51 -5.18
N PHE A 9 5.99 -20.37 -6.49
CA PHE A 9 5.32 -19.33 -7.27
C PHE A 9 3.80 -19.57 -7.40
N GLY A 10 3.34 -20.83 -7.35
CA GLY A 10 1.94 -21.19 -7.28
C GLY A 10 1.24 -20.60 -6.06
N VAL A 11 1.84 -20.74 -4.87
CA VAL A 11 1.32 -20.16 -3.62
C VAL A 11 1.32 -18.62 -3.68
N ILE A 12 2.41 -18.00 -4.12
CA ILE A 12 2.49 -16.55 -4.26
C ILE A 12 1.39 -16.01 -5.21
N ASN A 13 1.18 -16.68 -6.34
CA ASN A 13 0.13 -16.29 -7.29
C ASN A 13 -1.28 -16.49 -6.72
N ALA A 14 -1.52 -17.55 -5.93
CA ALA A 14 -2.79 -17.75 -5.23
C ALA A 14 -3.06 -16.59 -4.26
N PHE A 15 -2.08 -16.16 -3.46
CA PHE A 15 -2.22 -14.97 -2.60
C PHE A 15 -2.50 -13.70 -3.41
N ARG A 16 -1.82 -13.49 -4.53
CA ARG A 16 -2.06 -12.33 -5.39
C ARG A 16 -3.46 -12.31 -6.01
N SER A 17 -4.08 -13.48 -6.19
CA SER A 17 -5.45 -13.59 -6.71
C SER A 17 -6.52 -13.24 -5.68
N LEU A 18 -6.18 -13.23 -4.37
CA LEU A 18 -7.07 -12.77 -3.32
C LEU A 18 -7.28 -11.27 -3.45
N ASN A 19 -8.43 -10.89 -3.98
CA ASN A 19 -8.78 -9.49 -4.20
C ASN A 19 -9.73 -8.97 -3.11
N LEU A 20 -9.18 -8.72 -1.91
CA LEU A 20 -9.95 -8.15 -0.81
C LEU A 20 -10.52 -6.77 -1.15
N PHE A 21 -9.81 -6.01 -1.99
CA PHE A 21 -10.24 -4.68 -2.44
C PHE A 21 -11.46 -4.73 -3.37
N SER A 22 -11.87 -5.90 -3.87
CA SER A 22 -13.15 -6.04 -4.58
C SER A 22 -14.39 -5.81 -3.69
N LEU A 23 -14.21 -5.81 -2.38
CA LEU A 23 -15.24 -5.51 -1.39
C LEU A 23 -15.34 -4.01 -1.08
N LEU A 24 -14.43 -3.20 -1.60
CA LEU A 24 -14.35 -1.76 -1.41
C LEU A 24 -14.78 -1.04 -2.70
N PRO A 25 -15.33 0.16 -2.63
CA PRO A 25 -15.53 1.02 -3.80
C PRO A 25 -14.21 1.60 -4.33
N LEU A 26 -13.10 1.40 -3.59
CA LEU A 26 -11.76 1.88 -3.91
C LEU A 26 -10.90 0.76 -4.47
N SER A 27 -10.10 1.06 -5.47
CA SER A 27 -8.99 0.20 -5.87
C SER A 27 -7.93 0.18 -4.75
N ARG A 28 -7.08 -0.86 -4.76
CA ARG A 28 -5.93 -0.94 -3.84
C ARG A 28 -5.06 0.32 -3.88
N GLN A 29 -4.82 0.87 -5.07
CA GLN A 29 -3.98 2.06 -5.24
C GLN A 29 -4.62 3.31 -4.64
N GLU A 30 -5.93 3.50 -4.83
CA GLU A 30 -6.70 4.60 -4.24
C GLU A 30 -6.69 4.54 -2.73
N TYR A 31 -7.00 3.37 -2.16
CA TYR A 31 -6.90 3.15 -0.72
C TYR A 31 -5.50 3.48 -0.18
N MET A 32 -4.44 2.97 -0.80
CA MET A 32 -3.07 3.22 -0.35
C MET A 32 -2.69 4.71 -0.39
N VAL A 33 -3.12 5.45 -1.42
CA VAL A 33 -2.92 6.90 -1.49
C VAL A 33 -3.63 7.59 -0.34
N MET A 34 -4.91 7.27 -0.11
CA MET A 34 -5.70 7.87 0.97
C MET A 34 -5.15 7.50 2.35
N PHE A 35 -4.72 6.25 2.54
CA PHE A 35 -4.08 5.79 3.77
C PHE A 35 -2.79 6.56 4.09
N VAL A 36 -1.95 6.81 3.09
CA VAL A 36 -0.74 7.64 3.25
C VAL A 36 -1.09 9.06 3.63
N ILE A 37 -2.10 9.67 3.00
CA ILE A 37 -2.55 11.03 3.32
C ILE A 37 -3.08 11.09 4.76
N ALA A 38 -3.92 10.13 5.17
CA ALA A 38 -4.44 10.03 6.54
C ALA A 38 -3.32 9.92 7.58
N GLY A 39 -2.32 9.07 7.30
CA GLY A 39 -1.19 8.84 8.22
C GLY A 39 -0.29 10.07 8.38
N GLN A 40 -0.17 10.91 7.35
CA GLN A 40 0.66 12.12 7.39
C GLN A 40 -0.02 13.30 8.10
N ARG A 41 -1.33 13.27 8.31
CA ARG A 41 -2.08 14.37 8.95
C ARG A 41 -1.56 14.75 10.33
N LYS A 42 -1.02 13.78 11.10
CA LYS A 42 -0.45 14.01 12.43
C LYS A 42 0.83 14.84 12.40
N THR A 43 1.63 14.68 11.36
CA THR A 43 2.92 15.35 11.20
C THR A 43 2.83 16.58 10.29
N ASN A 44 1.84 16.63 9.40
CA ASN A 44 1.61 17.69 8.44
C ASN A 44 0.14 18.14 8.47
N PRO A 45 -0.25 19.01 9.41
CA PRO A 45 -1.64 19.47 9.56
C PRO A 45 -2.18 20.19 8.30
N GLU A 46 -1.31 20.81 7.52
CA GLU A 46 -1.67 21.51 6.27
C GLU A 46 -1.98 20.56 5.11
N GLY A 47 -1.64 19.26 5.25
CA GLY A 47 -1.84 18.24 4.24
C GLY A 47 -0.55 17.63 3.70
N SER A 48 -0.70 16.70 2.78
CA SER A 48 0.40 15.99 2.12
C SER A 48 0.66 16.58 0.75
N THR A 49 1.91 16.80 0.37
CA THR A 49 2.22 17.14 -1.03
C THR A 49 2.22 15.90 -1.91
N VAL A 50 2.03 16.07 -3.21
CA VAL A 50 2.12 14.97 -4.20
C VAL A 50 3.48 14.26 -4.10
N SER A 51 4.55 15.01 -3.87
CA SER A 51 5.91 14.48 -3.70
C SER A 51 6.01 13.57 -2.47
N MET A 52 5.44 13.98 -1.33
CA MET A 52 5.43 13.18 -0.10
C MET A 52 4.67 11.87 -0.29
N VAL A 53 3.51 11.92 -0.96
CA VAL A 53 2.73 10.70 -1.27
C VAL A 53 3.52 9.78 -2.19
N THR A 54 4.12 10.33 -3.25
CA THR A 54 4.95 9.57 -4.22
C THR A 54 6.11 8.87 -3.52
N GLN A 55 6.84 9.58 -2.66
CA GLN A 55 7.97 9.03 -1.92
C GLN A 55 7.56 7.87 -1.00
N LYS A 56 6.43 8.03 -0.29
CA LYS A 56 5.92 6.98 0.62
C LYS A 56 5.43 5.75 -0.11
N MET A 57 4.87 5.90 -1.30
CA MET A 57 4.31 4.80 -2.07
C MET A 57 5.33 4.06 -2.95
N HIS A 58 6.50 4.63 -3.18
CA HIS A 58 7.48 4.11 -4.15
C HIS A 58 6.88 3.87 -5.54
N VAL A 59 5.96 4.74 -5.96
CA VAL A 59 5.25 4.66 -7.25
C VAL A 59 5.57 5.91 -8.07
N PRO A 60 5.72 5.81 -9.41
CA PRO A 60 6.00 6.97 -10.25
C PRO A 60 4.97 8.10 -10.07
N GLN A 61 5.45 9.34 -9.98
CA GLN A 61 4.62 10.52 -9.77
C GLN A 61 3.43 10.66 -10.73
N PRO A 62 3.54 10.33 -12.04
CA PRO A 62 2.39 10.38 -12.94
C PRO A 62 1.24 9.45 -12.54
N ALA A 63 1.56 8.26 -11.98
CA ALA A 63 0.55 7.32 -11.51
C ALA A 63 -0.17 7.87 -10.27
N VAL A 64 0.59 8.39 -9.28
CA VAL A 64 0.03 9.05 -8.08
C VAL A 64 -0.85 10.23 -8.49
N SER A 65 -0.38 11.09 -9.40
CA SER A 65 -1.15 12.26 -9.87
C SER A 65 -2.47 11.88 -10.53
N ARG A 66 -2.51 10.76 -11.27
CA ARG A 66 -3.73 10.23 -11.89
C ARG A 66 -4.71 9.75 -10.82
N THR A 67 -4.24 8.96 -9.86
CA THR A 67 -5.05 8.47 -8.73
C THR A 67 -5.62 9.61 -7.91
N LEU A 68 -4.81 10.62 -7.58
CA LEU A 68 -5.27 11.81 -6.85
C LEU A 68 -6.35 12.59 -7.61
N ARG A 69 -6.28 12.63 -8.96
CA ARG A 69 -7.32 13.28 -9.76
C ARG A 69 -8.63 12.51 -9.71
N GLY A 70 -8.58 11.17 -9.77
CA GLY A 70 -9.77 10.33 -9.58
C GLY A 70 -10.41 10.55 -8.22
N LEU A 71 -9.63 10.44 -7.15
CA LEU A 71 -10.10 10.63 -5.77
C LEU A 71 -10.69 12.03 -5.51
N GLU A 72 -10.16 13.07 -6.17
CA GLU A 72 -10.68 14.43 -6.08
C GLU A 72 -12.04 14.54 -6.80
N ASN A 73 -12.18 13.95 -8.00
CA ASN A 73 -13.44 13.90 -8.73
C ASN A 73 -14.53 13.12 -7.98
N ASP A 74 -14.14 12.05 -7.27
CA ASP A 74 -15.03 11.24 -6.45
C ASP A 74 -15.33 11.87 -5.08
N GLY A 75 -14.71 13.02 -4.78
CA GLY A 75 -14.96 13.80 -3.56
C GLY A 75 -14.30 13.25 -2.30
N TYR A 76 -13.35 12.33 -2.40
CA TYR A 76 -12.63 11.76 -1.25
C TYR A 76 -11.46 12.61 -0.77
N ILE A 77 -10.91 13.44 -1.63
CA ILE A 77 -9.83 14.38 -1.28
C ILE A 77 -10.15 15.80 -1.77
N CYS A 78 -9.49 16.77 -1.18
CA CYS A 78 -9.41 18.13 -1.72
C CYS A 78 -7.95 18.54 -1.89
N ARG A 79 -7.73 19.49 -2.80
CA ARG A 79 -6.42 20.06 -3.07
C ARG A 79 -6.47 21.57 -2.83
N GLU A 80 -5.46 22.05 -2.13
CA GLU A 80 -5.27 23.46 -1.88
C GLU A 80 -3.85 23.89 -2.29
N VAL A 81 -3.76 24.97 -3.06
CA VAL A 81 -2.47 25.55 -3.40
C VAL A 81 -1.89 26.22 -2.15
N CYS A 82 -0.65 25.89 -1.83
CA CYS A 82 0.04 26.48 -0.69
C CYS A 82 0.08 28.03 -0.84
N ARG A 83 -0.37 28.74 0.19
CA ARG A 83 -0.43 30.21 0.18
C ARG A 83 0.95 30.84 0.20
N THR A 84 1.93 30.16 0.82
CA THR A 84 3.31 30.65 0.97
C THR A 84 4.22 30.23 -0.18
N ASP A 85 3.95 29.07 -0.82
CA ASP A 85 4.68 28.59 -2.00
C ASP A 85 3.71 27.95 -3.00
N ARG A 86 3.32 28.73 -4.00
CA ARG A 86 2.39 28.31 -5.06
C ARG A 86 2.87 27.13 -5.91
N ARG A 87 4.11 26.68 -5.75
CA ARG A 87 4.64 25.46 -6.41
C ARG A 87 4.16 24.20 -5.71
N ASN A 88 3.73 24.30 -4.46
CA ASN A 88 3.24 23.18 -3.67
C ASN A 88 1.71 23.18 -3.63
N THR A 89 1.15 22.01 -3.89
CA THR A 89 -0.27 21.74 -3.69
C THR A 89 -0.39 20.72 -2.56
N TYR A 90 -1.12 21.07 -1.53
CA TYR A 90 -1.47 20.17 -0.44
C TYR A 90 -2.70 19.35 -0.79
N VAL A 91 -2.70 18.12 -0.35
CA VAL A 91 -3.80 17.17 -0.51
C VAL A 91 -4.25 16.73 0.88
N THR A 92 -5.54 16.83 1.15
CA THR A 92 -6.15 16.38 2.41
C THR A 92 -7.34 15.50 2.12
N LEU A 93 -7.72 14.63 3.07
CA LEU A 93 -8.97 13.88 2.98
C LEU A 93 -10.16 14.79 3.29
N THR A 94 -11.25 14.59 2.58
CA THR A 94 -12.57 15.11 2.96
C THR A 94 -13.16 14.25 4.08
N ALA A 95 -14.27 14.67 4.68
CA ALA A 95 -15.01 13.84 5.64
C ALA A 95 -15.44 12.51 5.02
N ALA A 96 -15.84 12.51 3.73
CA ALA A 96 -16.17 11.28 3.00
C ALA A 96 -14.95 10.39 2.83
N GLY A 97 -13.79 10.97 2.49
CA GLY A 97 -12.53 10.25 2.37
C GLY A 97 -12.05 9.65 3.70
N GLU A 98 -12.20 10.37 4.80
CA GLU A 98 -11.88 9.86 6.14
C GLU A 98 -12.77 8.66 6.51
N ALA A 99 -14.08 8.77 6.26
CA ALA A 99 -15.02 7.68 6.52
C ALA A 99 -14.69 6.44 5.69
N GLU A 100 -14.34 6.63 4.41
CA GLU A 100 -13.99 5.53 3.51
C GLU A 100 -12.71 4.81 3.95
N VAL A 101 -11.65 5.56 4.35
CA VAL A 101 -10.42 4.97 4.89
C VAL A 101 -10.70 4.21 6.19
N GLN A 102 -11.54 4.75 7.09
CA GLN A 102 -11.89 4.06 8.32
C GLN A 102 -12.64 2.76 8.05
N TRP A 103 -13.59 2.77 7.12
CA TRP A 103 -14.33 1.57 6.74
C TRP A 103 -13.41 0.52 6.10
N ALA A 104 -12.51 0.94 5.20
CA ALA A 104 -11.53 0.05 4.59
C ALA A 104 -10.59 -0.56 5.64
N ASN A 105 -10.10 0.23 6.60
CA ASN A 105 -9.29 -0.26 7.70
C ASN A 105 -10.04 -1.31 8.54
N GLN A 106 -11.30 -1.05 8.86
CA GLN A 106 -12.12 -2.00 9.62
C GLN A 106 -12.30 -3.32 8.86
N LEU A 107 -12.56 -3.26 7.54
CA LEU A 107 -12.65 -4.45 6.70
C LEU A 107 -11.36 -5.27 6.71
N LEU A 108 -10.20 -4.59 6.60
CA LEU A 108 -8.88 -5.24 6.66
C LEU A 108 -8.64 -5.90 8.03
N GLU A 109 -9.00 -5.22 9.11
CA GLU A 109 -8.88 -5.76 10.47
C GLU A 109 -9.80 -6.97 10.69
N ASP A 110 -11.04 -6.92 10.21
CA ASP A 110 -11.98 -8.03 10.31
C ASP A 110 -11.53 -9.24 9.51
N PHE A 111 -10.99 -9.01 8.31
CA PHE A 111 -10.39 -10.06 7.49
C PHE A 111 -9.18 -10.69 8.21
N HIS A 112 -8.26 -9.88 8.73
CA HIS A 112 -7.10 -10.36 9.49
C HIS A 112 -7.53 -11.16 10.72
N ARG A 113 -8.48 -10.64 11.50
CA ARG A 113 -9.05 -11.33 12.67
C ARG A 113 -9.71 -12.65 12.28
N GLY A 114 -10.39 -12.69 11.12
CA GLY A 114 -10.97 -13.91 10.56
C GLY A 114 -9.92 -14.98 10.22
N ILE A 115 -8.75 -14.56 9.73
CA ILE A 115 -7.62 -15.45 9.47
C ILE A 115 -7.02 -15.93 10.79
N GLN A 116 -6.74 -15.02 11.72
CA GLN A 116 -6.12 -15.35 13.02
C GLN A 116 -6.88 -16.45 13.79
N LYS A 117 -8.23 -16.46 13.71
CA LYS A 117 -9.04 -17.51 14.37
C LYS A 117 -8.76 -18.94 13.87
N ARG A 118 -8.03 -19.10 12.76
CA ARG A 118 -7.69 -20.39 12.15
C ARG A 118 -6.30 -20.90 12.52
N PHE A 119 -5.55 -20.10 13.27
CA PHE A 119 -4.20 -20.37 13.72
C PHE A 119 -4.12 -20.22 15.23
N THR A 120 -3.28 -21.02 15.89
CA THR A 120 -2.84 -20.72 17.25
C THR A 120 -1.90 -19.50 17.24
N GLN A 121 -1.70 -18.89 18.39
CA GLN A 121 -0.77 -17.75 18.48
C GLN A 121 0.65 -18.16 18.05
N GLU A 122 1.10 -19.33 18.45
CA GLU A 122 2.42 -19.86 18.11
C GLU A 122 2.58 -20.06 16.58
N GLU A 123 1.57 -20.64 15.92
CA GLU A 123 1.56 -20.78 14.45
C GLU A 123 1.57 -19.43 13.73
N ALA A 124 0.81 -18.46 14.25
CA ALA A 124 0.78 -17.12 13.68
C ALA A 124 2.14 -16.41 13.81
N ASP A 125 2.78 -16.51 14.97
CA ASP A 125 4.10 -15.92 15.23
C ASP A 125 5.17 -16.56 14.34
N GLN A 126 5.19 -17.88 14.22
CA GLN A 126 6.09 -18.62 13.33
C GLN A 126 5.87 -18.23 11.85
N LEU A 127 4.61 -18.14 11.42
CA LEU A 127 4.29 -17.70 10.06
C LEU A 127 4.82 -16.30 9.77
N MET A 128 4.64 -15.35 10.69
CA MET A 128 5.12 -13.99 10.52
C MET A 128 6.65 -13.91 10.46
N GLU A 129 7.35 -14.66 11.31
CA GLU A 129 8.82 -14.77 11.27
C GLU A 129 9.30 -15.31 9.91
N LEU A 130 8.70 -16.40 9.43
CA LEU A 130 9.05 -17.03 8.16
C LEU A 130 8.77 -16.11 6.96
N LEU A 131 7.65 -15.37 6.98
CA LEU A 131 7.31 -14.41 5.93
C LEU A 131 8.30 -13.22 5.90
N GLN A 132 8.73 -12.73 7.05
CA GLN A 132 9.73 -11.66 7.12
C GLN A 132 11.09 -12.13 6.60
N ARG A 133 11.52 -13.34 6.97
CA ARG A 133 12.75 -13.95 6.47
C ARG A 133 12.69 -14.19 4.96
N LEU A 134 11.54 -14.68 4.47
CA LEU A 134 11.32 -14.87 3.03
C LEU A 134 11.42 -13.54 2.26
N TYR A 135 10.80 -12.48 2.79
CA TYR A 135 10.88 -11.15 2.18
C TYR A 135 12.32 -10.63 2.14
N ALA A 136 13.06 -10.74 3.23
CA ALA A 136 14.46 -10.32 3.30
C ALA A 136 15.32 -11.07 2.27
N ALA A 137 15.26 -12.40 2.26
CA ALA A 137 16.01 -13.23 1.33
C ALA A 137 15.65 -12.93 -0.15
N ALA A 138 14.37 -12.78 -0.45
CA ALA A 138 13.93 -12.45 -1.82
C ALA A 138 14.39 -11.04 -2.25
N SER A 139 14.48 -10.09 -1.31
CA SER A 139 14.96 -8.74 -1.59
C SER A 139 16.45 -8.72 -1.88
N GLU A 140 17.24 -9.45 -1.09
CA GLU A 140 18.69 -9.61 -1.27
C GLU A 140 18.99 -10.26 -2.63
N GLU A 141 18.37 -11.39 -2.93
CA GLU A 141 18.55 -12.10 -4.19
C GLU A 141 18.19 -11.22 -5.39
N LEU A 142 17.11 -10.44 -5.29
CA LEU A 142 16.71 -9.53 -6.36
C LEU A 142 17.74 -8.43 -6.63
N GLU A 143 18.38 -7.88 -5.59
CA GLU A 143 19.43 -6.86 -5.73
C GLU A 143 20.72 -7.47 -6.32
N GLU A 144 21.09 -8.68 -5.91
CA GLU A 144 22.22 -9.41 -6.49
C GLU A 144 22.02 -9.66 -7.99
N MET A 145 20.85 -10.18 -8.38
CA MET A 145 20.50 -10.40 -9.79
C MET A 145 20.51 -9.11 -10.64
N LYS A 146 20.12 -7.97 -10.04
CA LYS A 146 20.19 -6.66 -10.73
C LYS A 146 21.64 -6.22 -10.93
N GLY A 147 22.50 -6.41 -9.91
CA GLY A 147 23.92 -6.10 -9.97
C GLY A 147 24.65 -6.90 -11.06
N GLU A 148 24.39 -8.20 -11.16
CA GLU A 148 24.95 -9.07 -12.19
C GLU A 148 24.54 -8.66 -13.61
N ARG A 149 23.28 -8.27 -13.81
CA ARG A 149 22.81 -7.79 -15.12
C ARG A 149 23.43 -6.45 -15.51
N ALA A 150 23.68 -5.56 -14.57
CA ALA A 150 24.31 -4.27 -14.81
C ALA A 150 25.81 -4.41 -15.18
N THR A 151 26.48 -5.48 -14.73
CA THR A 151 27.90 -5.74 -15.01
C THR A 151 28.11 -6.50 -16.35
N ASN A 152 27.08 -7.18 -16.85
CA ASN A 152 27.14 -8.01 -18.07
C ASN A 152 26.50 -7.35 -19.32
N GLY A 153 26.06 -6.10 -19.24
CA GLY A 153 25.46 -5.32 -20.34
C GLY A 153 26.23 -4.03 -20.60
#